data_be5844b7f357011fd8ecf44767f5fdee
#
_entry.id   be5844b7f357011fd8ecf44767f5fdee
#
_cell.length_a   1.000
_cell.length_b   1.000
_cell.length_c   1.000
_cell.angle_alpha   90.00
_cell.angle_beta   90.00
_cell.angle_gamma   90.00
#
_symmetry.space_group_name_H-M   'P 1'
#
loop_
_entity.id
_entity.type
_entity.pdbx_description
1 polymer ?
#
loop_
_entity_poly.entity_id
_entity_poly.type
_entity_poly.pdbx_seq_one_letter_code
_entity_poly.pdbx_strand_id
1 'polypeptide(L)'
;VFCLMADATGSFGYDVLMKIIYLIGLYICVLFLVTYVMIGGSVALFSKCTGYVEFFKAMWKVQILAFSTASSMAALPLNMAVTERELHVSKGTTSFALPLGATINMNGNAAYYAMAAIFIAQMYGMELTMGQYIAIIVTSTLGAVGQAGVPGPTLLVVAVLVSAGIPIDALPILFGVDRIFDMLRTAVNITGDAACATIVDRFTNEDVRE
;
A
#
# COMPACT_ATOMS: atom_id res chain seq x y z
N VAL A 1 -15.32 -7.74 -13.24
CA VAL A 1 -15.43 -6.28 -13.14
C VAL A 1 -16.78 -5.82 -13.71
N PHE A 2 -17.07 -6.02 -15.02
CA PHE A 2 -18.29 -5.51 -15.64
C PHE A 2 -19.57 -5.93 -14.89
N CYS A 3 -19.75 -7.21 -14.60
CA CYS A 3 -20.93 -7.73 -13.89
C CYS A 3 -21.04 -7.14 -12.47
N LEU A 4 -19.93 -7.01 -11.75
CA LEU A 4 -19.91 -6.40 -10.41
C LEU A 4 -20.28 -4.91 -10.44
N MET A 5 -19.81 -4.18 -11.44
CA MET A 5 -20.15 -2.75 -11.58
C MET A 5 -21.60 -2.56 -12.05
N ALA A 6 -22.10 -3.45 -12.91
CA ALA A 6 -23.49 -3.43 -13.34
C ALA A 6 -24.46 -3.73 -12.17
N ASP A 7 -24.11 -4.73 -11.35
CA ASP A 7 -24.87 -5.08 -10.14
C ASP A 7 -24.84 -3.93 -9.11
N ALA A 8 -23.65 -3.38 -8.85
CA ALA A 8 -23.49 -2.24 -7.94
C ALA A 8 -24.32 -1.02 -8.42
N THR A 9 -24.27 -0.71 -9.72
CA THR A 9 -25.05 0.42 -10.29
C THR A 9 -26.54 0.15 -10.22
N GLY A 10 -26.97 -1.09 -10.47
CA GLY A 10 -28.37 -1.50 -10.37
C GLY A 10 -28.91 -1.45 -8.94
N SER A 11 -28.10 -1.85 -7.97
CA SER A 11 -28.50 -1.94 -6.56
C SER A 11 -28.42 -0.59 -5.82
N PHE A 12 -27.43 0.25 -6.13
CA PHE A 12 -27.12 1.50 -5.39
C PHE A 12 -27.30 2.78 -6.23
N GLY A 13 -27.63 2.66 -7.52
CA GLY A 13 -27.82 3.80 -8.41
C GLY A 13 -26.52 4.41 -8.95
N TYR A 14 -26.64 5.38 -9.87
CA TYR A 14 -25.49 6.05 -10.50
C TYR A 14 -24.64 6.89 -9.53
N ASP A 15 -25.22 7.35 -8.42
CA ASP A 15 -24.51 8.15 -7.41
C ASP A 15 -23.32 7.38 -6.79
N VAL A 16 -23.40 6.05 -6.76
CA VAL A 16 -22.31 5.19 -6.29
C VAL A 16 -21.06 5.34 -7.17
N LEU A 17 -21.22 5.46 -8.48
CA LEU A 17 -20.09 5.64 -9.39
C LEU A 17 -19.30 6.93 -9.08
N MET A 18 -20.00 8.02 -8.80
CA MET A 18 -19.38 9.28 -8.42
C MET A 18 -18.65 9.17 -7.08
N LYS A 19 -19.24 8.46 -6.11
CA LYS A 19 -18.59 8.20 -4.82
C LYS A 19 -17.32 7.35 -4.98
N ILE A 20 -17.33 6.34 -5.88
CA ILE A 20 -16.14 5.53 -6.19
C ILE A 20 -15.03 6.39 -6.82
N ILE A 21 -15.36 7.25 -7.78
CA ILE A 21 -14.39 8.17 -8.40
C ILE A 21 -13.77 9.09 -7.34
N TYR A 22 -14.58 9.60 -6.43
CA TYR A 22 -14.09 10.40 -5.30
C TYR A 22 -13.16 9.59 -4.39
N LEU A 23 -13.53 8.34 -4.06
CA LEU A 23 -12.69 7.43 -3.27
C LEU A 23 -11.34 7.18 -3.96
N ILE A 24 -11.34 6.91 -5.28
CA ILE A 24 -10.09 6.71 -6.04
C ILE A 24 -9.22 7.97 -5.98
N GLY A 25 -9.81 9.15 -6.21
CA GLY A 25 -9.08 10.41 -6.14
C GLY A 25 -8.47 10.68 -4.76
N LEU A 26 -9.25 10.48 -3.70
CA LEU A 26 -8.77 10.62 -2.33
C LEU A 26 -7.66 9.61 -2.00
N TYR A 27 -7.82 8.37 -2.45
CA TYR A 27 -6.81 7.34 -2.24
C TYR A 27 -5.49 7.68 -2.95
N ILE A 28 -5.53 8.17 -4.18
CA ILE A 28 -4.34 8.64 -4.90
C ILE A 28 -3.65 9.76 -4.11
N CYS A 29 -4.39 10.71 -3.56
CA CYS A 29 -3.83 11.78 -2.72
C CYS A 29 -3.15 11.20 -1.47
N VAL A 30 -3.78 10.26 -0.78
CA VAL A 30 -3.19 9.59 0.40
C VAL A 30 -1.92 8.84 0.03
N LEU A 31 -1.93 8.06 -1.06
CA LEU A 31 -0.75 7.34 -1.52
C LEU A 31 0.39 8.28 -1.93
N PHE A 32 0.05 9.43 -2.53
CA PHE A 32 1.03 10.46 -2.84
C PHE A 32 1.70 11.00 -1.56
N LEU A 33 0.91 11.32 -0.53
CA LEU A 33 1.44 11.76 0.75
C LEU A 33 2.31 10.68 1.41
N VAL A 34 1.84 9.43 1.44
CA VAL A 34 2.62 8.31 2.00
C VAL A 34 3.94 8.15 1.25
N THR A 35 3.92 8.15 -0.09
CA THR A 35 5.12 7.89 -0.89
C THR A 35 6.11 9.03 -0.83
N TYR A 36 5.67 10.25 -1.13
CA TYR A 36 6.58 11.37 -1.30
C TYR A 36 6.87 12.12 -0.01
N VAL A 37 5.92 12.22 0.92
CA VAL A 37 6.15 12.93 2.18
C VAL A 37 6.67 11.97 3.25
N MET A 38 6.01 10.85 3.51
CA MET A 38 6.40 9.95 4.59
C MET A 38 7.62 9.10 4.21
N ILE A 39 7.54 8.32 3.13
CA ILE A 39 8.64 7.43 2.71
C ILE A 39 9.83 8.26 2.22
N GLY A 40 9.60 9.20 1.30
CA GLY A 40 10.66 10.06 0.78
C GLY A 40 11.28 10.95 1.85
N GLY A 41 10.47 11.50 2.76
CA GLY A 41 10.94 12.26 3.92
C GLY A 41 11.79 11.42 4.87
N SER A 42 11.41 10.17 5.14
CA SER A 42 12.20 9.25 5.96
C SER A 42 13.55 8.93 5.32
N VAL A 43 13.60 8.72 4.01
CA VAL A 43 14.88 8.54 3.29
C VAL A 43 15.74 9.78 3.39
N ALA A 44 15.17 10.98 3.16
CA ALA A 44 15.91 12.24 3.24
C ALA A 44 16.48 12.52 4.64
N LEU A 45 15.77 12.11 5.70
CA LEU A 45 16.18 12.34 7.08
C LEU A 45 17.15 11.28 7.62
N PHE A 46 16.94 10.03 7.24
CA PHE A 46 17.63 8.89 7.85
C PHE A 46 18.66 8.20 6.93
N SER A 47 18.62 8.39 5.60
CA SER A 47 19.66 7.89 4.71
C SER A 47 20.86 8.84 4.69
N LYS A 48 22.09 8.30 4.74
CA LYS A 48 23.33 9.08 4.54
C LYS A 48 23.86 8.99 3.10
N CYS A 49 23.51 7.92 2.41
CA CYS A 49 24.13 7.58 1.12
C CYS A 49 23.28 7.99 -0.08
N THR A 50 21.97 8.15 0.11
CA THR A 50 21.02 8.39 -0.99
C THR A 50 20.16 9.61 -0.68
N GLY A 51 20.21 10.60 -1.57
CA GLY A 51 19.37 11.79 -1.49
C GLY A 51 17.92 11.50 -1.93
N TYR A 52 16.96 12.35 -1.50
CA TYR A 52 15.55 12.26 -1.85
C TYR A 52 15.31 12.09 -3.38
N VAL A 53 15.93 12.97 -4.17
CA VAL A 53 15.76 12.97 -5.64
C VAL A 53 16.39 11.74 -6.29
N GLU A 54 17.54 11.32 -5.82
CA GLU A 54 18.25 10.13 -6.30
C GLU A 54 17.45 8.88 -6.03
N PHE A 55 16.86 8.77 -4.83
CA PHE A 55 15.99 7.66 -4.46
C PHE A 55 14.83 7.50 -5.45
N PHE A 56 14.08 8.56 -5.71
CA PHE A 56 12.95 8.46 -6.64
C PHE A 56 13.38 8.28 -8.10
N LYS A 57 14.52 8.83 -8.51
CA LYS A 57 15.10 8.58 -9.83
C LYS A 57 15.50 7.10 -10.03
N ALA A 58 15.96 6.43 -8.99
CA ALA A 58 16.24 5.00 -9.07
C ALA A 58 14.94 4.18 -9.06
N MET A 59 14.00 4.54 -8.19
CA MET A 59 12.79 3.74 -7.94
C MET A 59 11.71 3.81 -9.02
N TRP A 60 11.68 4.84 -9.89
CA TRP A 60 10.58 5.03 -10.86
C TRP A 60 10.33 3.80 -11.76
N LYS A 61 11.39 3.12 -12.22
CA LYS A 61 11.28 1.91 -13.06
C LYS A 61 10.73 0.71 -12.29
N VAL A 62 11.08 0.60 -11.01
CA VAL A 62 10.54 -0.44 -10.11
C VAL A 62 9.06 -0.17 -9.84
N GLN A 63 8.70 1.09 -9.62
CA GLN A 63 7.30 1.52 -9.42
C GLN A 63 6.43 1.22 -10.64
N ILE A 64 6.92 1.47 -11.86
CA ILE A 64 6.19 1.14 -13.10
C ILE A 64 5.98 -0.37 -13.22
N LEU A 65 6.99 -1.19 -12.94
CA LEU A 65 6.86 -2.64 -12.99
C LEU A 65 5.87 -3.14 -11.93
N ALA A 66 5.99 -2.66 -10.70
CA ALA A 66 5.07 -2.99 -9.60
C ALA A 66 3.63 -2.58 -9.90
N PHE A 67 3.42 -1.38 -10.43
CA PHE A 67 2.13 -0.90 -10.89
C PHE A 67 1.54 -1.80 -12.00
N SER A 68 2.33 -2.14 -13.00
CA SER A 68 1.86 -2.94 -14.14
C SER A 68 1.50 -4.37 -13.74
N THR A 69 2.27 -4.98 -12.84
CA THR A 69 2.07 -6.36 -12.40
C THR A 69 1.08 -6.49 -11.25
N ALA A 70 0.93 -5.43 -10.44
CA ALA A 70 0.25 -5.44 -9.13
C ALA A 70 0.81 -6.56 -8.22
N SER A 71 2.12 -6.81 -8.26
CA SER A 71 2.77 -7.86 -7.48
C SER A 71 4.15 -7.41 -7.01
N SER A 72 4.30 -7.24 -5.70
CA SER A 72 5.59 -6.96 -5.06
C SER A 72 6.58 -8.09 -5.30
N MET A 73 6.11 -9.34 -5.31
CA MET A 73 6.96 -10.51 -5.59
C MET A 73 7.47 -10.54 -7.02
N ALA A 74 6.64 -10.15 -8.01
CA ALA A 74 7.07 -10.06 -9.41
C ALA A 74 8.07 -8.92 -9.63
N ALA A 75 7.94 -7.83 -8.91
CA ALA A 75 8.85 -6.69 -8.98
C ALA A 75 10.12 -6.85 -8.11
N LEU A 76 10.14 -7.82 -7.18
CA LEU A 76 11.23 -8.02 -6.22
C LEU A 76 12.62 -8.16 -6.88
N PRO A 77 12.84 -8.94 -7.95
CA PRO A 77 14.16 -9.05 -8.55
C PRO A 77 14.70 -7.72 -9.07
N LEU A 78 13.83 -6.90 -9.70
CA LEU A 78 14.23 -5.57 -10.17
C LEU A 78 14.47 -4.63 -8.99
N ASN A 79 13.64 -4.69 -7.95
CA ASN A 79 13.82 -3.89 -6.74
C ASN A 79 15.18 -4.19 -6.08
N MET A 80 15.54 -5.46 -5.94
CA MET A 80 16.85 -5.88 -5.41
C MET A 80 18.00 -5.33 -6.25
N ALA A 81 17.93 -5.48 -7.56
CA ALA A 81 18.98 -5.00 -8.47
C ALA A 81 19.16 -3.48 -8.42
N VAL A 82 18.06 -2.72 -8.35
CA VAL A 82 18.09 -1.25 -8.25
C VAL A 82 18.62 -0.81 -6.89
N THR A 83 18.15 -1.44 -5.82
CA THR A 83 18.56 -1.11 -4.44
C THR A 83 20.05 -1.35 -4.22
N GLU A 84 20.61 -2.44 -4.75
CA GLU A 84 22.06 -2.70 -4.69
C GLU A 84 22.86 -1.72 -5.55
N ARG A 85 22.47 -1.55 -6.82
CA ARG A 85 23.33 -0.87 -7.82
C ARG A 85 23.19 0.64 -7.83
N GLU A 86 21.99 1.16 -7.57
CA GLU A 86 21.66 2.57 -7.72
C GLU A 86 21.45 3.29 -6.39
N LEU A 87 20.98 2.57 -5.35
CA LEU A 87 20.86 3.11 -4.01
C LEU A 87 22.06 2.73 -3.12
N HIS A 88 22.99 1.92 -3.64
CA HIS A 88 24.25 1.53 -2.98
C HIS A 88 24.06 0.81 -1.63
N VAL A 89 22.95 0.08 -1.50
CA VAL A 89 22.66 -0.74 -0.32
C VAL A 89 23.45 -2.05 -0.41
N SER A 90 23.99 -2.51 0.71
CA SER A 90 24.78 -3.75 0.77
C SER A 90 23.95 -4.96 0.35
N LYS A 91 24.60 -5.94 -0.27
CA LYS A 91 23.96 -7.18 -0.73
C LYS A 91 23.33 -7.95 0.43
N GLY A 92 23.94 -7.93 1.60
CA GLY A 92 23.41 -8.58 2.81
C GLY A 92 22.06 -7.99 3.22
N THR A 93 22.00 -6.66 3.37
CA THR A 93 20.76 -5.94 3.70
C THR A 93 19.69 -6.13 2.62
N THR A 94 20.05 -6.00 1.35
CA THR A 94 19.12 -6.15 0.23
C THR A 94 18.50 -7.56 0.19
N SER A 95 19.33 -8.60 0.34
CA SER A 95 18.89 -10.00 0.27
C SER A 95 17.98 -10.40 1.42
N PHE A 96 18.02 -9.71 2.55
CA PHE A 96 17.16 -9.96 3.70
C PHE A 96 15.95 -9.03 3.74
N ALA A 97 16.19 -7.71 3.65
CA ALA A 97 15.14 -6.72 3.90
C ALA A 97 14.08 -6.68 2.79
N LEU A 98 14.47 -6.82 1.52
CA LEU A 98 13.50 -6.69 0.42
C LEU A 98 12.54 -7.89 0.29
N PRO A 99 12.98 -9.16 0.37
CA PRO A 99 12.06 -10.29 0.39
C PRO A 99 11.12 -10.26 1.60
N LEU A 100 11.62 -9.85 2.77
CA LEU A 100 10.81 -9.68 3.97
C LEU A 100 9.80 -8.55 3.77
N GLY A 101 10.22 -7.39 3.29
CA GLY A 101 9.37 -6.23 3.00
C GLY A 101 8.25 -6.57 2.02
N ALA A 102 8.57 -7.27 0.93
CA ALA A 102 7.59 -7.68 -0.08
C ALA A 102 6.42 -8.54 0.46
N THR A 103 6.54 -9.05 1.69
CA THR A 103 5.49 -9.82 2.37
C THR A 103 4.85 -9.08 3.54
N ILE A 104 5.58 -8.27 4.30
CA ILE A 104 5.08 -7.65 5.53
C ILE A 104 4.93 -6.13 5.48
N ASN A 105 5.62 -5.45 4.55
CA ASN A 105 5.58 -4.00 4.45
C ASN A 105 4.55 -3.53 3.42
N MET A 106 3.29 -3.59 3.79
CA MET A 106 2.14 -3.30 2.92
C MET A 106 1.47 -1.97 3.29
N ASN A 107 2.23 -0.86 3.24
CA ASN A 107 1.76 0.48 3.63
C ASN A 107 0.53 0.95 2.83
N GLY A 108 0.54 0.72 1.51
CA GLY A 108 -0.60 1.05 0.65
C GLY A 108 -1.84 0.22 0.99
N ASN A 109 -1.66 -1.06 1.39
CA ASN A 109 -2.77 -1.92 1.79
C ASN A 109 -3.41 -1.45 3.10
N ALA A 110 -2.60 -1.08 4.09
CA ALA A 110 -3.11 -0.54 5.36
C ALA A 110 -3.98 0.69 5.14
N ALA A 111 -3.51 1.64 4.31
CA ALA A 111 -4.26 2.81 3.92
C ALA A 111 -5.57 2.46 3.18
N TYR A 112 -5.50 1.49 2.25
CA TYR A 112 -6.68 1.04 1.50
C TYR A 112 -7.75 0.43 2.41
N TYR A 113 -7.35 -0.45 3.33
CA TYR A 113 -8.31 -1.12 4.23
C TYR A 113 -9.04 -0.13 5.12
N ALA A 114 -8.31 0.83 5.69
CA ALA A 114 -8.90 1.87 6.52
C ALA A 114 -9.86 2.76 5.72
N MET A 115 -9.45 3.21 4.54
CA MET A 115 -10.28 4.05 3.68
C MET A 115 -11.51 3.33 3.16
N ALA A 116 -11.38 2.05 2.78
CA ALA A 116 -12.49 1.22 2.34
C ALA A 116 -13.54 1.05 3.46
N ALA A 117 -13.10 0.81 4.69
CA ALA A 117 -14.01 0.69 5.83
C ALA A 117 -14.76 1.99 6.12
N ILE A 118 -14.06 3.12 6.15
CA ILE A 118 -14.68 4.44 6.35
C ILE A 118 -15.65 4.77 5.21
N PHE A 119 -15.28 4.47 3.96
CA PHE A 119 -16.13 4.69 2.80
C PHE A 119 -17.45 3.91 2.89
N ILE A 120 -17.37 2.61 3.24
CA ILE A 120 -18.57 1.77 3.39
C ILE A 120 -19.43 2.28 4.56
N ALA A 121 -18.83 2.63 5.69
CA ALA A 121 -19.55 3.22 6.82
C ALA A 121 -20.33 4.48 6.40
N GLN A 122 -19.68 5.37 5.64
CA GLN A 122 -20.31 6.59 5.12
C GLN A 122 -21.44 6.29 4.12
N MET A 123 -21.29 5.24 3.30
CA MET A 123 -22.38 4.81 2.39
C MET A 123 -23.64 4.40 3.14
N TYR A 124 -23.48 3.79 4.31
CA TYR A 124 -24.61 3.40 5.19
C TYR A 124 -25.05 4.52 6.14
N GLY A 125 -24.45 5.73 6.04
CA GLY A 125 -24.77 6.84 6.93
C GLY A 125 -24.39 6.58 8.40
N MET A 126 -23.42 5.69 8.64
CA MET A 126 -22.97 5.35 9.98
C MET A 126 -22.02 6.43 10.52
N GLU A 127 -22.27 6.89 11.74
CA GLU A 127 -21.34 7.70 12.51
C GLU A 127 -20.42 6.77 13.31
N LEU A 128 -19.13 6.77 12.97
CA LEU A 128 -18.14 5.94 13.65
C LEU A 128 -17.73 6.54 14.98
N THR A 129 -17.75 5.73 16.01
CA THR A 129 -17.22 6.07 17.35
C THR A 129 -15.69 5.99 17.35
N MET A 130 -15.04 6.64 18.34
CA MET A 130 -13.59 6.55 18.52
C MET A 130 -13.10 5.10 18.66
N GLY A 131 -13.85 4.23 19.32
CA GLY A 131 -13.53 2.81 19.45
C GLY A 131 -13.50 2.09 18.09
N GLN A 132 -14.45 2.39 17.21
CA GLN A 132 -14.49 1.84 15.85
C GLN A 132 -13.32 2.37 14.98
N TYR A 133 -12.95 3.64 15.09
CA TYR A 133 -11.75 4.16 14.42
C TYR A 133 -10.48 3.43 14.88
N ILE A 134 -10.31 3.19 16.18
CA ILE A 134 -9.18 2.43 16.71
C ILE A 134 -9.20 0.99 16.19
N ALA A 135 -10.36 0.32 16.18
CA ALA A 135 -10.51 -1.01 15.62
C ALA A 135 -10.09 -1.06 14.13
N ILE A 136 -10.54 -0.09 13.32
CA ILE A 136 -10.15 0.04 11.91
C ILE A 136 -8.64 0.20 11.78
N ILE A 137 -8.00 1.08 12.54
CA ILE A 137 -6.55 1.32 12.47
C ILE A 137 -5.78 0.04 12.79
N VAL A 138 -6.10 -0.60 13.92
CA VAL A 138 -5.41 -1.81 14.39
C VAL A 138 -5.59 -2.95 13.39
N THR A 139 -6.82 -3.24 12.98
CA THR A 139 -7.10 -4.35 12.08
C THR A 139 -6.60 -4.10 10.65
N SER A 140 -6.61 -2.86 10.16
CA SER A 140 -6.01 -2.50 8.87
C SER A 140 -4.49 -2.71 8.86
N THR A 141 -3.83 -2.34 9.95
CA THR A 141 -2.38 -2.52 10.09
C THR A 141 -2.02 -4.01 10.18
N LEU A 142 -2.70 -4.77 11.02
CA LEU A 142 -2.48 -6.21 11.15
C LEU A 142 -2.85 -6.97 9.87
N GLY A 143 -3.94 -6.59 9.21
CA GLY A 143 -4.35 -7.14 7.93
C GLY A 143 -3.33 -6.87 6.83
N ALA A 144 -2.72 -5.69 6.81
CA ALA A 144 -1.69 -5.35 5.86
C ALA A 144 -0.44 -6.25 6.01
N VAL A 145 -0.03 -6.55 7.24
CA VAL A 145 1.09 -7.49 7.51
C VAL A 145 0.75 -8.92 7.06
N GLY A 146 -0.52 -9.32 7.11
CA GLY A 146 -0.97 -10.65 6.69
C GLY A 146 -1.21 -10.81 5.18
N GLN A 147 -1.08 -9.74 4.40
CA GLN A 147 -1.30 -9.77 2.95
C GLN A 147 -0.09 -10.37 2.23
N ALA A 148 -0.34 -11.32 1.32
CA ALA A 148 0.72 -11.82 0.44
C ALA A 148 1.06 -10.79 -0.67
N GLY A 149 2.34 -10.74 -1.07
CA GLY A 149 2.84 -9.83 -2.13
C GLY A 149 2.46 -10.24 -3.56
N VAL A 150 1.28 -10.82 -3.75
CA VAL A 150 0.76 -11.29 -5.04
C VAL A 150 -0.61 -10.66 -5.33
N PRO A 151 -0.98 -10.50 -6.61
CA PRO A 151 -2.29 -9.95 -6.97
C PRO A 151 -3.44 -10.81 -6.41
N GLY A 152 -4.46 -10.17 -5.91
CA GLY A 152 -5.63 -10.90 -5.44
C GLY A 152 -6.68 -10.00 -4.80
N PRO A 153 -7.93 -10.48 -4.70
CA PRO A 153 -9.00 -9.74 -4.04
C PRO A 153 -8.68 -9.51 -2.57
N THR A 154 -8.95 -8.32 -2.11
CA THR A 154 -8.61 -7.84 -0.78
C THR A 154 -9.61 -8.33 0.27
N LEU A 155 -9.62 -9.63 0.53
CA LEU A 155 -10.54 -10.24 1.51
C LEU A 155 -10.31 -9.72 2.94
N LEU A 156 -9.14 -9.19 3.23
CA LEU A 156 -8.83 -8.63 4.56
C LEU A 156 -9.65 -7.39 4.91
N VAL A 157 -10.21 -6.68 3.91
CA VAL A 157 -11.21 -5.62 4.16
C VAL A 157 -12.39 -6.16 4.97
N VAL A 158 -12.82 -7.41 4.72
CA VAL A 158 -13.91 -8.06 5.48
C VAL A 158 -13.59 -8.08 6.97
N ALA A 159 -12.37 -8.47 7.34
CA ALA A 159 -11.96 -8.51 8.74
C ALA A 159 -12.00 -7.12 9.39
N VAL A 160 -11.61 -6.09 8.64
CA VAL A 160 -11.65 -4.69 9.13
C VAL A 160 -13.10 -4.24 9.32
N LEU A 161 -13.99 -4.50 8.36
CA LEU A 161 -15.41 -4.14 8.47
C LEU A 161 -16.07 -4.82 9.66
N VAL A 162 -15.87 -6.14 9.79
CA VAL A 162 -16.44 -6.92 10.91
C VAL A 162 -15.94 -6.42 12.25
N SER A 163 -14.64 -6.09 12.37
CA SER A 163 -14.07 -5.57 13.64
C SER A 163 -14.68 -4.24 14.07
N ALA A 164 -15.13 -3.43 13.11
CA ALA A 164 -15.76 -2.15 13.37
C ALA A 164 -17.31 -2.21 13.38
N GLY A 165 -17.89 -3.41 13.17
CA GLY A 165 -19.34 -3.58 13.09
C GLY A 165 -19.97 -2.93 11.86
N ILE A 166 -19.22 -2.82 10.76
CA ILE A 166 -19.69 -2.23 9.49
C ILE A 166 -20.26 -3.35 8.60
N PRO A 167 -21.44 -3.16 7.97
CA PRO A 167 -22.01 -4.15 7.06
C PRO A 167 -21.11 -4.47 5.86
N ILE A 168 -21.08 -5.73 5.45
CA ILE A 168 -20.22 -6.22 4.36
C ILE A 168 -20.90 -6.24 2.98
N ASP A 169 -22.18 -5.95 2.91
CA ASP A 169 -23.00 -6.09 1.69
C ASP A 169 -22.56 -5.16 0.55
N ALA A 170 -21.87 -4.05 0.86
CA ALA A 170 -21.32 -3.13 -0.14
C ALA A 170 -19.94 -3.54 -0.68
N LEU A 171 -19.31 -4.60 -0.18
CA LEU A 171 -18.00 -5.07 -0.64
C LEU A 171 -17.88 -5.33 -2.14
N PRO A 172 -18.89 -5.91 -2.83
CA PRO A 172 -18.84 -6.12 -4.27
C PRO A 172 -18.52 -4.86 -5.07
N ILE A 173 -18.92 -3.68 -4.57
CA ILE A 173 -18.60 -2.38 -5.18
C ILE A 173 -17.10 -2.15 -5.24
N LEU A 174 -16.41 -2.40 -4.13
CA LEU A 174 -14.95 -2.22 -4.05
C LEU A 174 -14.22 -3.25 -4.92
N PHE A 175 -14.67 -4.49 -4.94
CA PHE A 175 -14.08 -5.55 -5.78
C PHE A 175 -14.16 -5.23 -7.28
N GLY A 176 -15.17 -4.47 -7.72
CA GLY A 176 -15.29 -4.01 -9.10
C GLY A 176 -14.14 -3.11 -9.55
N VAL A 177 -13.55 -2.37 -8.65
CA VAL A 177 -12.45 -1.41 -8.91
C VAL A 177 -11.13 -1.78 -8.22
N ASP A 178 -11.10 -2.89 -7.47
CA ASP A 178 -9.95 -3.31 -6.66
C ASP A 178 -8.65 -3.40 -7.46
N ARG A 179 -8.71 -3.77 -8.74
CA ARG A 179 -7.53 -3.84 -9.60
C ARG A 179 -6.78 -2.52 -9.70
N ILE A 180 -7.49 -1.40 -9.76
CA ILE A 180 -6.88 -0.06 -9.82
C ILE A 180 -6.17 0.24 -8.50
N PHE A 181 -6.85 -0.05 -7.40
CA PHE A 181 -6.27 0.11 -6.06
C PHE A 181 -5.04 -0.78 -5.86
N ASP A 182 -5.09 -2.02 -6.35
CA ASP A 182 -4.00 -3.00 -6.24
C ASP A 182 -2.73 -2.53 -6.98
N MET A 183 -2.87 -2.03 -8.19
CA MET A 183 -1.76 -1.46 -8.96
C MET A 183 -1.11 -0.27 -8.24
N LEU A 184 -1.93 0.65 -7.72
CA LEU A 184 -1.46 1.84 -7.02
C LEU A 184 -0.73 1.50 -5.70
N ARG A 185 -1.35 0.66 -4.84
CA ARG A 185 -0.76 0.30 -3.54
C ARG A 185 0.51 -0.51 -3.67
N THR A 186 0.62 -1.36 -4.69
CA THR A 186 1.83 -2.16 -4.93
C THR A 186 3.04 -1.28 -5.24
N ALA A 187 2.86 -0.23 -6.04
CA ALA A 187 3.94 0.72 -6.31
C ALA A 187 4.42 1.44 -5.03
N VAL A 188 3.52 1.74 -4.11
CA VAL A 188 3.86 2.36 -2.81
C VAL A 188 4.57 1.35 -1.90
N ASN A 189 4.06 0.12 -1.80
CA ASN A 189 4.64 -0.92 -0.96
C ASN A 189 6.10 -1.18 -1.32
N ILE A 190 6.38 -1.41 -2.59
CA ILE A 190 7.75 -1.71 -3.05
C ILE A 190 8.71 -0.52 -2.87
N THR A 191 8.19 0.70 -2.91
CA THR A 191 8.97 1.90 -2.61
C THR A 191 9.33 1.96 -1.13
N GLY A 192 8.40 1.58 -0.25
CA GLY A 192 8.64 1.45 1.19
C GLY A 192 9.68 0.38 1.52
N ASP A 193 9.68 -0.75 0.80
CA ASP A 193 10.68 -1.82 0.97
C ASP A 193 12.11 -1.29 0.72
N ALA A 194 12.31 -0.61 -0.42
CA ALA A 194 13.60 -0.04 -0.77
C ALA A 194 14.04 1.06 0.20
N ALA A 195 13.11 1.91 0.66
CA ALA A 195 13.39 2.94 1.64
C ALA A 195 13.84 2.33 2.98
N CYS A 196 13.13 1.30 3.45
CA CYS A 196 13.49 0.58 4.67
C CYS A 196 14.89 -0.04 4.55
N ALA A 197 15.19 -0.74 3.44
CA ALA A 197 16.50 -1.32 3.20
C ALA A 197 17.60 -0.24 3.19
N THR A 198 17.36 0.91 2.53
CA THR A 198 18.31 2.02 2.46
C THR A 198 18.58 2.64 3.83
N ILE A 199 17.57 2.73 4.70
CA ILE A 199 17.73 3.26 6.06
C ILE A 199 18.44 2.25 6.96
N VAL A 200 18.03 0.97 6.92
CA VAL A 200 18.62 -0.11 7.75
C VAL A 200 20.09 -0.31 7.44
N ASP A 201 20.47 -0.28 6.16
CA ASP A 201 21.87 -0.48 5.72
C ASP A 201 22.82 0.54 6.36
N ARG A 202 22.35 1.76 6.64
CA ARG A 202 23.14 2.77 7.34
C ARG A 202 23.58 2.29 8.74
N PHE A 203 22.65 1.69 9.49
CA PHE A 203 22.93 1.27 10.86
C PHE A 203 23.74 -0.03 10.92
N THR A 204 23.52 -0.93 9.97
CA THR A 204 24.23 -2.21 9.89
C THR A 204 25.70 -2.06 9.46
N ASN A 205 26.01 -1.09 8.59
CA ASN A 205 27.37 -0.87 8.09
C ASN A 205 28.21 0.10 8.97
N GLU A 206 27.62 0.83 9.90
CA GLU A 206 28.37 1.59 10.90
C GLU A 206 29.08 0.67 11.89
N ASP A 207 28.44 -0.43 12.32
CA ASP A 207 29.01 -1.41 13.26
C ASP A 207 30.15 -2.27 12.68
N VAL A 208 30.28 -2.35 11.33
CA VAL A 208 31.35 -3.14 10.67
C VAL A 208 32.59 -2.29 10.35
N ARG A 209 32.52 -0.98 10.52
CA ARG A 209 33.62 -0.03 10.22
C ARG A 209 34.36 0.48 11.45
N GLU A 210 33.94 0.08 12.66
CA GLU A 210 34.67 0.22 13.92
C GLU A 210 35.42 -1.09 14.27
#